data_306463f22804b04f804b0ad8ceb6848f
#
_entry.id   306463f22804b04f804b0ad8ceb6848f
#
_cell.length_a   1.000
_cell.length_b   1.000
_cell.length_c   1.000
_cell.angle_alpha   90.00
_cell.angle_beta   90.00
_cell.angle_gamma   90.00
#
_symmetry.space_group_name_H-M   'P 1'
#
loop_
_entity.id
_entity.type
_entity.pdbx_description
1 polymer ?
#
loop_
_entity_poly.entity_id
_entity_poly.type
_entity_poly.pdbx_seq_one_letter_code
_entity_poly.pdbx_strand_id
1 'polypeptide(L)'
;MKSLFQVDGKPFFSIGGQVNNSSSANPQIMAAAFETCRKLGLNTIAAPVHWELFEPEEGDFDFSQVDMLLDGARKSGLKLVILGFGTWKNGNSHYVPAWVKLNKTRFLWAKTADGTEIRSLSPICEQTRKADERAFVRLCSHIAQNNADGTVIGVQVENEPGLIGSARDFSPEATRLFAGEVPAEVAAFQGQQGTWEDLFGIDASEFFTAYYIAKYIDSITAAAKAVLDLPMYINVWLGEMYAHIPGTCYPSGGAVTRTFRFWKHLARHIDAICPDIYLTDYKTCEDLFETYSGEGNIFYLPESAPMPLSMTHNMRAVAEHDLTGVHVFGVDMLAAALNPEVAKLMSAGDSEIAKIAGMLGELTASFRILENMKPLIEEYQGTGKLYAVGQYEGQANQVIDFGDYIGEIEFLHPEGLFSKGRSRNMDNRHMAQMYPGYRAKGFIVYKGRGEFFLAGDAYRLKLYPKFNIVELTSSVHADDFLNTRSQGYVSVTEGFFTPDGSYTPTIRRNGDEYDYGLWVTNDIGVLHVQMDR
;
A
#
# COMPACT_ATOMS: atom_id res chain seq x y z
N MET A 1 -7.19 -7.64 14.25
CA MET A 1 -6.57 -6.66 13.31
C MET A 1 -6.99 -5.24 13.67
N LYS A 2 -6.06 -4.29 13.71
CA LYS A 2 -6.35 -2.84 13.75
C LYS A 2 -6.37 -2.36 12.30
N SER A 3 -7.50 -1.92 11.76
CA SER A 3 -7.63 -1.56 10.35
C SER A 3 -7.99 -0.09 10.17
N LEU A 4 -7.49 0.52 9.09
CA LEU A 4 -7.89 1.87 8.69
C LEU A 4 -9.36 1.89 8.27
N PHE A 5 -9.78 0.88 7.51
CA PHE A 5 -11.14 0.80 6.98
C PHE A 5 -12.02 -0.16 7.76
N GLN A 6 -13.30 0.16 7.83
CA GLN A 6 -14.33 -0.70 8.39
C GLN A 6 -15.48 -0.89 7.39
N VAL A 7 -16.03 -2.08 7.35
CA VAL A 7 -17.24 -2.42 6.58
C VAL A 7 -18.18 -3.17 7.52
N ASP A 8 -19.42 -2.73 7.62
CA ASP A 8 -20.43 -3.28 8.52
C ASP A 8 -19.95 -3.35 9.99
N GLY A 9 -19.19 -2.34 10.42
CA GLY A 9 -18.64 -2.24 11.78
C GLY A 9 -17.50 -3.21 12.09
N LYS A 10 -16.95 -3.90 11.08
CA LYS A 10 -15.83 -4.84 11.22
C LYS A 10 -14.58 -4.30 10.52
N PRO A 11 -13.38 -4.61 11.05
CA PRO A 11 -12.15 -4.32 10.34
C PRO A 11 -12.18 -4.92 8.93
N PHE A 12 -11.74 -4.13 7.95
CA PHE A 12 -11.75 -4.52 6.56
C PHE A 12 -10.32 -4.49 5.99
N PHE A 13 -9.84 -5.62 5.50
CA PHE A 13 -8.58 -5.72 4.79
C PHE A 13 -8.79 -5.35 3.32
N SER A 14 -8.22 -4.23 2.90
CA SER A 14 -8.39 -3.69 1.54
C SER A 14 -7.37 -4.29 0.58
N ILE A 15 -7.86 -4.98 -0.45
CA ILE A 15 -7.07 -5.47 -1.58
C ILE A 15 -7.53 -4.67 -2.80
N GLY A 16 -6.70 -3.75 -3.28
CA GLY A 16 -7.20 -2.78 -4.24
C GLY A 16 -6.22 -2.30 -5.30
N GLY A 17 -6.71 -1.36 -6.06
CA GLY A 17 -5.91 -0.64 -7.04
C GLY A 17 -6.38 0.78 -7.23
N GLN A 18 -5.40 1.66 -7.47
CA GLN A 18 -5.63 3.06 -7.79
C GLN A 18 -5.59 3.24 -9.31
N VAL A 19 -6.50 4.02 -9.84
CA VAL A 19 -6.48 4.41 -11.26
C VAL A 19 -5.54 5.58 -11.51
N ASN A 20 -5.04 5.70 -12.74
CA ASN A 20 -4.27 6.87 -13.17
C ASN A 20 -5.08 8.16 -13.05
N ASN A 21 -4.37 9.27 -12.94
CA ASN A 21 -4.91 10.58 -12.57
C ASN A 21 -6.13 11.00 -13.39
N SER A 22 -6.05 10.96 -14.73
CA SER A 22 -7.12 11.43 -15.61
C SER A 22 -8.20 10.38 -15.90
N SER A 23 -7.96 9.13 -15.56
CA SER A 23 -8.85 8.00 -15.89
C SER A 23 -10.20 8.10 -15.19
N SER A 24 -10.20 8.62 -13.96
CA SER A 24 -11.43 8.81 -13.16
C SER A 24 -12.42 9.83 -13.73
N ALA A 25 -11.98 10.66 -14.68
CA ALA A 25 -12.87 11.57 -15.40
C ALA A 25 -13.47 10.96 -16.69
N ASN A 26 -13.08 9.72 -17.04
CA ASN A 26 -13.56 9.04 -18.26
C ASN A 26 -14.43 7.83 -17.89
N PRO A 27 -15.76 7.87 -18.14
CA PRO A 27 -16.67 6.78 -17.78
C PRO A 27 -16.33 5.42 -18.41
N GLN A 28 -15.78 5.41 -19.63
CA GLN A 28 -15.45 4.16 -20.33
C GLN A 28 -14.20 3.50 -19.74
N ILE A 29 -13.17 4.29 -19.41
CA ILE A 29 -11.97 3.79 -18.72
C ILE A 29 -12.35 3.28 -17.34
N MET A 30 -13.16 4.04 -16.58
CA MET A 30 -13.61 3.62 -15.25
C MET A 30 -14.45 2.35 -15.28
N ALA A 31 -15.36 2.18 -16.25
CA ALA A 31 -16.13 0.95 -16.39
C ALA A 31 -15.21 -0.28 -16.59
N ALA A 32 -14.17 -0.14 -17.40
CA ALA A 32 -13.19 -1.20 -17.61
C ALA A 32 -12.33 -1.45 -16.37
N ALA A 33 -11.94 -0.40 -15.64
CA ALA A 33 -11.20 -0.52 -14.39
C ALA A 33 -12.00 -1.25 -13.30
N PHE A 34 -13.28 -0.91 -13.11
CA PHE A 34 -14.18 -1.63 -12.20
C PHE A 34 -14.29 -3.12 -12.56
N GLU A 35 -14.51 -3.43 -13.83
CA GLU A 35 -14.58 -4.82 -14.30
C GLU A 35 -13.27 -5.57 -14.06
N THR A 36 -12.14 -4.93 -14.32
CA THR A 36 -10.81 -5.51 -14.12
C THR A 36 -10.54 -5.77 -12.65
N CYS A 37 -10.83 -4.83 -11.75
CA CYS A 37 -10.74 -5.05 -10.31
C CYS A 37 -11.49 -6.31 -9.89
N ARG A 38 -12.74 -6.45 -10.34
CA ARG A 38 -13.58 -7.61 -10.03
C ARG A 38 -12.98 -8.92 -10.58
N LYS A 39 -12.46 -8.92 -11.81
CA LYS A 39 -11.83 -10.11 -12.43
C LYS A 39 -10.55 -10.53 -11.73
N LEU A 40 -9.80 -9.59 -11.19
CA LEU A 40 -8.56 -9.84 -10.47
C LEU A 40 -8.77 -10.20 -8.99
N GLY A 41 -10.01 -10.23 -8.50
CA GLY A 41 -10.31 -10.51 -7.09
C GLY A 41 -10.03 -9.35 -6.14
N LEU A 42 -9.95 -8.12 -6.66
CA LEU A 42 -9.83 -6.93 -5.80
C LEU A 42 -11.19 -6.60 -5.17
N ASN A 43 -11.16 -6.11 -3.95
CA ASN A 43 -12.36 -5.71 -3.21
C ASN A 43 -12.54 -4.19 -3.12
N THR A 44 -11.52 -3.42 -3.52
CA THR A 44 -11.48 -1.96 -3.41
C THR A 44 -10.88 -1.32 -4.66
N ILE A 45 -11.39 -0.15 -5.03
CA ILE A 45 -10.77 0.73 -6.03
C ILE A 45 -10.57 2.11 -5.43
N ALA A 46 -9.44 2.75 -5.74
CA ALA A 46 -9.15 4.12 -5.38
C ALA A 46 -9.17 5.01 -6.63
N ALA A 47 -9.90 6.12 -6.57
CA ALA A 47 -10.08 6.99 -7.72
C ALA A 47 -10.07 8.48 -7.33
N PRO A 48 -9.34 9.34 -8.08
CA PRO A 48 -9.29 10.76 -7.80
C PRO A 48 -10.56 11.51 -8.20
N VAL A 49 -10.87 12.54 -7.41
CA VAL A 49 -11.79 13.62 -7.74
C VAL A 49 -10.98 14.89 -7.86
N HIS A 50 -11.04 15.55 -9.00
CA HIS A 50 -10.21 16.69 -9.33
C HIS A 50 -10.90 18.00 -8.96
N TRP A 51 -10.27 18.86 -8.17
CA TRP A 51 -10.85 20.14 -7.78
C TRP A 51 -11.24 20.99 -8.99
N GLU A 52 -10.39 21.03 -10.04
CA GLU A 52 -10.68 21.80 -11.27
C GLU A 52 -11.93 21.36 -12.04
N LEU A 53 -12.34 20.09 -11.89
CA LEU A 53 -13.58 19.55 -12.47
C LEU A 53 -14.75 19.66 -11.51
N PHE A 54 -14.48 19.50 -10.23
CA PHE A 54 -15.48 19.51 -9.18
C PHE A 54 -15.99 20.92 -8.86
N GLU A 55 -15.13 21.96 -8.96
CA GLU A 55 -15.49 23.37 -8.79
C GLU A 55 -14.90 24.19 -9.95
N PRO A 56 -15.40 24.04 -11.19
CA PRO A 56 -14.87 24.72 -12.38
C PRO A 56 -14.95 26.24 -12.31
N GLU A 57 -15.99 26.77 -11.66
CA GLU A 57 -16.16 28.18 -11.30
C GLU A 57 -16.33 28.32 -9.78
N GLU A 58 -15.83 29.40 -9.20
CA GLU A 58 -15.83 29.56 -7.74
C GLU A 58 -17.24 29.50 -7.16
N GLY A 59 -17.49 28.47 -6.33
CA GLY A 59 -18.76 28.22 -5.66
C GLY A 59 -19.79 27.44 -6.48
N ASP A 60 -19.48 27.10 -7.73
CA ASP A 60 -20.32 26.24 -8.56
C ASP A 60 -19.72 24.82 -8.58
N PHE A 61 -20.47 23.83 -8.07
CA PHE A 61 -19.99 22.47 -7.83
C PHE A 61 -20.67 21.46 -8.74
N ASP A 62 -19.86 20.71 -9.50
CA ASP A 62 -20.26 19.58 -10.33
C ASP A 62 -19.95 18.26 -9.64
N PHE A 63 -20.97 17.52 -9.24
CA PHE A 63 -20.83 16.21 -8.59
C PHE A 63 -20.82 15.02 -9.56
N SER A 64 -20.91 15.25 -10.85
CA SER A 64 -21.08 14.20 -11.87
C SER A 64 -19.97 13.14 -11.83
N GLN A 65 -18.71 13.56 -11.59
CA GLN A 65 -17.58 12.65 -11.45
C GLN A 65 -17.74 11.76 -10.20
N VAL A 66 -18.11 12.35 -9.07
CA VAL A 66 -18.29 11.62 -7.79
C VAL A 66 -19.42 10.60 -7.91
N ASP A 67 -20.55 11.01 -8.51
CA ASP A 67 -21.72 10.15 -8.69
C ASP A 67 -21.40 8.97 -9.62
N MET A 68 -20.67 9.22 -10.70
CA MET A 68 -20.20 8.17 -11.61
C MET A 68 -19.30 7.15 -10.90
N LEU A 69 -18.38 7.60 -10.05
CA LEU A 69 -17.49 6.72 -9.27
C LEU A 69 -18.28 5.90 -8.25
N LEU A 70 -19.20 6.52 -7.51
CA LEU A 70 -20.08 5.84 -6.55
C LEU A 70 -20.92 4.77 -7.22
N ASP A 71 -21.60 5.12 -8.32
CA ASP A 71 -22.46 4.20 -9.05
C ASP A 71 -21.69 3.04 -9.68
N GLY A 72 -20.52 3.31 -10.22
CA GLY A 72 -19.65 2.29 -10.79
C GLY A 72 -19.16 1.28 -9.75
N ALA A 73 -18.70 1.76 -8.60
CA ALA A 73 -18.27 0.92 -7.49
C ALA A 73 -19.41 0.04 -6.95
N ARG A 74 -20.60 0.62 -6.75
CA ARG A 74 -21.83 -0.11 -6.35
C ARG A 74 -22.19 -1.24 -7.30
N LYS A 75 -22.29 -0.92 -8.58
CA LYS A 75 -22.64 -1.91 -9.63
C LYS A 75 -21.64 -3.04 -9.71
N SER A 76 -20.39 -2.77 -9.36
CA SER A 76 -19.29 -3.73 -9.39
C SER A 76 -19.10 -4.49 -8.08
N GLY A 77 -19.82 -4.12 -7.01
CA GLY A 77 -19.66 -4.71 -5.68
C GLY A 77 -18.32 -4.38 -5.01
N LEU A 78 -17.66 -3.29 -5.43
CA LEU A 78 -16.39 -2.83 -4.91
C LEU A 78 -16.59 -1.76 -3.85
N LYS A 79 -15.68 -1.71 -2.87
CA LYS A 79 -15.50 -0.55 -2.02
C LYS A 79 -14.71 0.53 -2.77
N LEU A 80 -14.93 1.79 -2.39
CA LEU A 80 -14.34 2.96 -3.04
C LEU A 80 -13.55 3.78 -2.02
N VAL A 81 -12.34 4.15 -2.37
CA VAL A 81 -11.57 5.20 -1.70
C VAL A 81 -11.52 6.41 -2.63
N ILE A 82 -12.01 7.55 -2.16
CA ILE A 82 -11.95 8.80 -2.91
C ILE A 82 -10.62 9.50 -2.62
N LEU A 83 -9.91 9.90 -3.67
CA LEU A 83 -8.69 10.68 -3.57
C LEU A 83 -9.00 12.15 -3.88
N GLY A 84 -8.87 13.02 -2.89
CA GLY A 84 -9.08 14.45 -3.07
C GLY A 84 -7.87 15.11 -3.73
N PHE A 85 -7.89 15.33 -5.05
CA PHE A 85 -6.85 16.08 -5.74
C PHE A 85 -7.17 17.57 -5.67
N GLY A 86 -6.74 18.20 -4.57
CA GLY A 86 -6.95 19.60 -4.26
C GLY A 86 -5.78 20.49 -4.62
N THR A 87 -5.16 21.10 -3.62
CA THR A 87 -4.05 22.05 -3.78
C THR A 87 -2.77 21.37 -4.27
N TRP A 88 -2.47 20.13 -3.80
CA TRP A 88 -1.26 19.42 -4.19
C TRP A 88 -1.52 18.07 -4.82
N LYS A 89 -0.79 17.81 -5.89
CA LYS A 89 -0.57 16.49 -6.50
C LYS A 89 0.90 16.37 -6.89
N ASN A 90 1.63 15.42 -6.29
CA ASN A 90 3.07 15.23 -6.51
C ASN A 90 3.86 16.53 -6.27
N GLY A 91 3.52 17.25 -5.20
CA GLY A 91 4.17 18.52 -4.86
C GLY A 91 3.92 19.69 -5.81
N ASN A 92 2.94 19.58 -6.72
CA ASN A 92 2.54 20.63 -7.66
C ASN A 92 1.04 20.91 -7.55
N SER A 93 0.62 22.12 -7.96
CA SER A 93 -0.79 22.57 -7.91
C SER A 93 -1.46 22.50 -9.29
N HIS A 94 -1.41 21.33 -9.92
CA HIS A 94 -1.94 21.15 -11.28
C HIS A 94 -3.47 21.07 -11.32
N TYR A 95 -4.09 20.51 -10.30
CA TYR A 95 -5.53 20.21 -10.26
C TYR A 95 -6.38 21.29 -9.60
N VAL A 96 -5.79 22.43 -9.25
CA VAL A 96 -6.59 23.58 -8.79
C VAL A 96 -7.34 24.22 -9.96
N PRO A 97 -8.54 24.77 -9.75
CA PRO A 97 -9.36 25.38 -10.81
C PRO A 97 -8.68 26.57 -11.51
N ALA A 98 -9.17 26.88 -12.71
CA ALA A 98 -8.68 28.02 -13.49
C ALA A 98 -8.79 29.36 -12.75
N TRP A 99 -9.86 29.56 -11.99
CA TRP A 99 -10.08 30.79 -11.20
C TRP A 99 -9.04 30.93 -10.06
N VAL A 100 -8.47 29.83 -9.55
CA VAL A 100 -7.32 29.84 -8.62
C VAL A 100 -6.04 30.14 -9.40
N LYS A 101 -5.76 29.40 -10.49
CA LYS A 101 -4.53 29.52 -11.30
C LYS A 101 -4.31 30.96 -11.82
N LEU A 102 -5.38 31.61 -12.21
CA LEU A 102 -5.35 32.94 -12.84
C LEU A 102 -5.34 34.11 -11.86
N ASN A 103 -5.76 33.94 -10.63
CA ASN A 103 -5.83 35.00 -9.62
C ASN A 103 -4.64 34.94 -8.65
N LYS A 104 -3.45 35.26 -9.16
CA LYS A 104 -2.19 35.20 -8.41
C LYS A 104 -2.04 36.25 -7.32
N THR A 105 -2.90 37.27 -7.30
CA THR A 105 -2.94 38.26 -6.21
C THR A 105 -3.65 37.75 -4.99
N ARG A 106 -4.61 36.84 -5.16
CA ARG A 106 -5.36 36.20 -4.09
C ARG A 106 -4.74 34.86 -3.69
N PHE A 107 -4.29 34.06 -4.66
CA PHE A 107 -3.74 32.72 -4.46
C PHE A 107 -2.23 32.76 -4.76
N LEU A 108 -1.45 32.79 -3.70
CA LEU A 108 -0.01 33.01 -3.82
C LEU A 108 0.71 31.72 -4.22
N TRP A 109 1.58 31.82 -5.21
CA TRP A 109 2.47 30.75 -5.63
C TRP A 109 3.78 30.83 -4.86
N ALA A 110 4.33 29.67 -4.47
CA ALA A 110 5.60 29.60 -3.79
C ALA A 110 6.76 30.01 -4.73
N LYS A 111 7.85 30.50 -4.13
CA LYS A 111 9.00 31.05 -4.86
C LYS A 111 10.30 30.38 -4.44
N THR A 112 11.21 30.26 -5.38
CA THR A 112 12.61 29.93 -5.13
C THR A 112 13.36 31.11 -4.51
N ALA A 113 14.59 30.87 -4.06
CA ALA A 113 15.44 31.91 -3.44
C ALA A 113 15.77 33.08 -4.37
N ASP A 114 15.80 32.89 -5.68
CA ASP A 114 15.99 33.96 -6.68
C ASP A 114 14.68 34.69 -7.05
N GLY A 115 13.56 34.31 -6.40
CA GLY A 115 12.26 34.91 -6.63
C GLY A 115 11.45 34.33 -7.77
N THR A 116 11.94 33.28 -8.43
CA THR A 116 11.21 32.57 -9.49
C THR A 116 10.03 31.81 -8.89
N GLU A 117 8.86 31.92 -9.49
CA GLU A 117 7.66 31.22 -9.09
C GLU A 117 7.73 29.74 -9.48
N ILE A 118 7.42 28.83 -8.56
CA ILE A 118 7.33 27.39 -8.84
C ILE A 118 5.89 26.97 -9.11
N ARG A 119 5.68 25.74 -9.60
CA ARG A 119 4.34 25.22 -9.95
C ARG A 119 3.54 24.71 -8.75
N SER A 120 3.75 25.29 -7.59
CA SER A 120 3.06 24.93 -6.36
C SER A 120 2.57 26.17 -5.64
N LEU A 121 1.34 26.13 -5.16
CA LEU A 121 0.78 27.19 -4.31
C LEU A 121 1.52 27.22 -2.96
N SER A 122 1.66 28.41 -2.42
CA SER A 122 2.32 28.62 -1.14
C SER A 122 1.50 28.05 0.01
N PRO A 123 2.07 27.20 0.86
CA PRO A 123 1.36 26.60 1.99
C PRO A 123 0.97 27.60 3.08
N ILE A 124 1.54 28.81 3.06
CA ILE A 124 1.16 29.91 3.97
C ILE A 124 -0.01 30.74 3.47
N CYS A 125 -0.50 30.50 2.24
CA CYS A 125 -1.60 31.27 1.66
C CYS A 125 -2.95 30.89 2.24
N GLU A 126 -3.41 31.67 3.20
CA GLU A 126 -4.71 31.44 3.87
C GLU A 126 -5.91 31.47 2.92
N GLN A 127 -5.84 32.22 1.81
CA GLN A 127 -6.91 32.26 0.81
C GLN A 127 -7.02 30.94 0.05
N THR A 128 -5.89 30.29 -0.25
CA THR A 128 -5.86 28.95 -0.85
C THR A 128 -6.46 27.94 0.11
N ARG A 129 -5.98 27.92 1.36
CA ARG A 129 -6.48 27.01 2.38
C ARG A 129 -8.00 27.09 2.56
N LYS A 130 -8.56 28.32 2.63
CA LYS A 130 -10.01 28.50 2.78
C LYS A 130 -10.83 28.07 1.56
N ALA A 131 -10.29 28.26 0.36
CA ALA A 131 -10.95 27.85 -0.87
C ALA A 131 -10.97 26.32 -1.00
N ASP A 132 -9.84 25.68 -0.74
CA ASP A 132 -9.69 24.24 -0.72
C ASP A 132 -10.54 23.58 0.38
N GLU A 133 -10.47 24.10 1.62
CA GLU A 133 -11.32 23.63 2.72
C GLU A 133 -12.80 23.65 2.34
N ARG A 134 -13.28 24.72 1.74
CA ARG A 134 -14.67 24.81 1.26
C ARG A 134 -14.97 23.73 0.23
N ALA A 135 -14.11 23.56 -0.77
CA ALA A 135 -14.29 22.56 -1.81
C ALA A 135 -14.27 21.14 -1.23
N PHE A 136 -13.29 20.82 -0.40
CA PHE A 136 -13.15 19.51 0.22
C PHE A 136 -14.32 19.17 1.16
N VAL A 137 -14.78 20.12 1.97
CA VAL A 137 -16.00 19.97 2.79
C VAL A 137 -17.24 19.75 1.94
N ARG A 138 -17.37 20.41 0.79
CA ARG A 138 -18.50 20.19 -0.14
C ARG A 138 -18.46 18.78 -0.74
N LEU A 139 -17.28 18.30 -1.14
CA LEU A 139 -17.06 16.91 -1.59
C LEU A 139 -17.48 15.91 -0.50
N CYS A 140 -16.95 16.07 0.72
CA CYS A 140 -17.24 15.19 1.84
C CYS A 140 -18.74 15.23 2.25
N SER A 141 -19.39 16.39 2.19
CA SER A 141 -20.83 16.52 2.44
C SER A 141 -21.67 15.76 1.40
N HIS A 142 -21.28 15.82 0.13
CA HIS A 142 -21.94 15.06 -0.93
C HIS A 142 -21.78 13.55 -0.75
N ILE A 143 -20.57 13.10 -0.40
CA ILE A 143 -20.30 11.70 -0.05
C ILE A 143 -21.18 11.26 1.11
N ALA A 144 -21.23 12.04 2.21
CA ALA A 144 -22.05 11.71 3.39
C ALA A 144 -23.52 11.52 3.05
N GLN A 145 -24.08 12.35 2.16
CA GLN A 145 -25.47 12.28 1.71
C GLN A 145 -25.77 11.07 0.81
N ASN A 146 -24.76 10.55 0.11
CA ASN A 146 -24.94 9.53 -0.92
C ASN A 146 -24.28 8.18 -0.58
N ASN A 147 -23.72 7.99 0.61
CA ASN A 147 -22.97 6.79 1.03
C ASN A 147 -23.69 5.95 2.09
N ALA A 148 -25.01 5.92 2.11
CA ALA A 148 -25.78 5.18 3.12
C ALA A 148 -25.53 3.65 3.07
N ASP A 149 -25.06 3.12 1.95
CA ASP A 149 -24.71 1.73 1.73
C ASP A 149 -23.23 1.40 2.07
N GLY A 150 -22.45 2.38 2.53
CA GLY A 150 -21.05 2.18 2.89
C GLY A 150 -20.15 1.76 1.71
N THR A 151 -20.45 2.25 0.51
CA THR A 151 -19.60 2.03 -0.68
C THR A 151 -18.27 2.75 -0.54
N VAL A 152 -18.27 4.03 -0.16
CA VAL A 152 -17.04 4.77 0.19
C VAL A 152 -16.61 4.39 1.59
N ILE A 153 -15.37 3.94 1.73
CA ILE A 153 -14.80 3.47 3.01
C ILE A 153 -13.70 4.37 3.57
N GLY A 154 -13.22 5.35 2.80
CA GLY A 154 -12.20 6.31 3.22
C GLY A 154 -11.94 7.38 2.19
N VAL A 155 -11.27 8.44 2.62
CA VAL A 155 -10.89 9.57 1.78
C VAL A 155 -9.43 9.90 1.98
N GLN A 156 -8.69 10.05 0.87
CA GLN A 156 -7.35 10.60 0.88
C GLN A 156 -7.42 12.13 0.79
N VAL A 157 -6.71 12.81 1.66
CA VAL A 157 -6.64 14.27 1.71
C VAL A 157 -5.41 14.71 0.93
N GLU A 158 -5.60 15.42 -0.16
CA GLU A 158 -4.52 15.77 -1.09
C GLU A 158 -3.84 14.53 -1.71
N ASN A 159 -2.79 14.75 -2.49
CA ASN A 159 -1.94 13.67 -2.98
C ASN A 159 -0.48 14.08 -2.94
N GLU A 160 0.32 13.34 -2.15
CA GLU A 160 1.76 13.58 -1.99
C GLU A 160 2.07 15.07 -1.78
N PRO A 161 1.46 15.69 -0.74
CA PRO A 161 1.57 17.12 -0.51
C PRO A 161 3.00 17.53 -0.19
N GLY A 162 3.41 18.67 -0.73
CA GLY A 162 4.76 19.18 -0.58
C GLY A 162 5.07 20.24 -1.63
N LEU A 163 6.33 20.67 -1.69
CA LEU A 163 6.83 21.59 -2.71
C LEU A 163 7.88 20.92 -3.59
N ILE A 164 7.66 20.86 -4.90
CA ILE A 164 8.67 20.51 -5.90
C ILE A 164 9.19 21.79 -6.55
N GLY A 165 10.51 21.89 -6.71
CA GLY A 165 11.21 23.04 -7.25
C GLY A 165 11.85 23.94 -6.18
N SER A 166 11.55 23.72 -4.90
CA SER A 166 12.18 24.45 -3.80
C SER A 166 12.02 23.68 -2.48
N ALA A 167 13.01 23.82 -1.59
CA ALA A 167 12.94 23.23 -0.24
C ALA A 167 11.93 23.95 0.67
N ARG A 168 11.67 25.23 0.44
CA ARG A 168 10.61 26.03 1.08
C ARG A 168 10.11 27.13 0.16
N ASP A 169 9.04 27.79 0.52
CA ASP A 169 8.67 29.05 -0.08
C ASP A 169 9.62 30.16 0.38
N PHE A 170 10.22 30.89 -0.59
CA PHE A 170 11.08 32.07 -0.36
C PHE A 170 10.36 33.39 -0.65
N SER A 171 9.03 33.41 -0.72
CA SER A 171 8.30 34.68 -0.80
C SER A 171 8.64 35.58 0.41
N PRO A 172 8.46 36.90 0.31
CA PRO A 172 8.80 37.83 1.40
C PRO A 172 8.17 37.45 2.74
N GLU A 173 6.90 37.05 2.73
CA GLU A 173 6.19 36.66 3.95
C GLU A 173 6.72 35.32 4.51
N ALA A 174 6.91 34.29 3.67
CA ALA A 174 7.48 33.04 4.10
C ALA A 174 8.90 33.22 4.66
N THR A 175 9.70 34.08 4.05
CA THR A 175 11.06 34.40 4.54
C THR A 175 11.02 35.11 5.88
N ARG A 176 10.09 36.03 6.09
CA ARG A 176 9.88 36.70 7.40
C ARG A 176 9.47 35.69 8.48
N LEU A 177 8.56 34.78 8.18
CA LEU A 177 8.12 33.71 9.10
C LEU A 177 9.23 32.72 9.40
N PHE A 178 10.05 32.37 8.41
CA PHE A 178 11.20 31.47 8.58
C PHE A 178 12.29 32.06 9.47
N ALA A 179 12.56 33.36 9.36
CA ALA A 179 13.57 34.05 10.19
C ALA A 179 13.11 34.31 11.62
N GLY A 180 11.84 34.14 11.92
CA GLY A 180 11.26 34.33 13.26
C GLY A 180 11.44 33.12 14.17
N GLU A 181 11.00 33.29 15.43
CA GLU A 181 10.89 32.16 16.35
C GLU A 181 9.85 31.14 15.85
N VAL A 182 10.08 29.88 16.13
CA VAL A 182 9.14 28.81 15.77
C VAL A 182 7.84 28.96 16.57
N PRO A 183 6.70 28.49 16.02
CA PRO A 183 5.44 28.41 16.77
C PRO A 183 5.54 27.56 18.03
N ALA A 184 4.74 27.86 19.04
CA ALA A 184 4.76 27.19 20.35
C ALA A 184 4.63 25.66 20.26
N GLU A 185 3.86 25.15 19.32
CA GLU A 185 3.72 23.69 19.11
C GLU A 185 4.98 23.05 18.52
N VAL A 186 5.75 23.78 17.72
CA VAL A 186 7.08 23.33 17.22
C VAL A 186 8.09 23.35 18.35
N ALA A 187 8.10 24.42 19.15
CA ALA A 187 8.92 24.50 20.36
C ALA A 187 8.62 23.36 21.34
N ALA A 188 7.34 23.02 21.52
CA ALA A 188 6.91 21.89 22.34
C ALA A 188 7.40 20.55 21.80
N PHE A 189 7.40 20.36 20.48
CA PHE A 189 7.96 19.16 19.85
C PHE A 189 9.47 19.02 20.09
N GLN A 190 10.22 20.11 19.98
CA GLN A 190 11.68 20.13 20.18
C GLN A 190 12.09 20.26 21.65
N GLY A 191 11.17 20.61 22.54
CA GLY A 191 11.46 20.84 23.96
C GLY A 191 12.20 22.15 24.25
N GLN A 192 12.34 23.05 23.26
CA GLN A 192 13.01 24.34 23.41
C GLN A 192 12.51 25.40 22.41
N GLN A 193 12.67 26.67 22.74
CA GLN A 193 12.43 27.81 21.83
C GLN A 193 13.66 28.07 20.96
N GLY A 194 13.45 28.72 19.80
CA GLY A 194 14.51 29.13 18.89
C GLY A 194 13.94 29.47 17.50
N THR A 195 14.82 29.80 16.59
CA THR A 195 14.48 29.92 15.17
C THR A 195 14.42 28.54 14.50
N TRP A 196 13.91 28.46 13.28
CA TRP A 196 13.91 27.21 12.50
C TRP A 196 15.33 26.66 12.32
N GLU A 197 16.32 27.54 12.05
CA GLU A 197 17.71 27.14 11.86
C GLU A 197 18.36 26.68 13.16
N ASP A 198 18.02 27.31 14.32
CA ASP A 198 18.52 26.88 15.63
C ASP A 198 18.06 25.47 15.97
N LEU A 199 16.81 25.11 15.62
CA LEU A 199 16.18 23.86 16.03
C LEU A 199 16.42 22.71 15.05
N PHE A 200 16.51 22.99 13.75
CA PHE A 200 16.56 21.98 12.71
C PHE A 200 17.81 22.04 11.83
N GLY A 201 18.66 23.05 12.00
CA GLY A 201 19.91 23.17 11.26
C GLY A 201 19.71 23.13 9.74
N ILE A 202 20.41 22.21 9.08
CA ILE A 202 20.36 22.06 7.62
C ILE A 202 18.97 21.64 7.10
N ASP A 203 18.16 21.01 7.93
CA ASP A 203 16.81 20.53 7.58
C ASP A 203 15.73 21.59 7.85
N ALA A 204 16.10 22.78 8.33
CA ALA A 204 15.17 23.84 8.73
C ALA A 204 14.13 24.19 7.64
N SER A 205 14.57 24.29 6.37
CA SER A 205 13.67 24.61 5.26
C SER A 205 12.59 23.56 5.05
N GLU A 206 12.93 22.27 5.18
CA GLU A 206 11.97 21.18 5.03
C GLU A 206 10.99 21.15 6.22
N PHE A 207 11.48 21.29 7.46
CA PHE A 207 10.61 21.30 8.64
C PHE A 207 9.68 22.52 8.67
N PHE A 208 10.14 23.68 8.20
CA PHE A 208 9.29 24.85 8.00
C PHE A 208 8.15 24.54 7.01
N THR A 209 8.48 23.96 5.88
CA THR A 209 7.48 23.58 4.87
C THR A 209 6.52 22.52 5.41
N ALA A 210 7.05 21.50 6.11
CA ALA A 210 6.25 20.44 6.74
C ALA A 210 5.26 21.00 7.78
N TYR A 211 5.68 21.99 8.56
CA TYR A 211 4.80 22.65 9.51
C TYR A 211 3.57 23.26 8.84
N TYR A 212 3.78 24.10 7.82
CA TYR A 212 2.68 24.80 7.18
C TYR A 212 1.77 23.86 6.39
N ILE A 213 2.32 22.83 5.72
CA ILE A 213 1.53 21.84 5.00
C ILE A 213 0.74 20.96 5.97
N ALA A 214 1.36 20.48 7.05
CA ALA A 214 0.68 19.67 8.05
C ALA A 214 -0.48 20.43 8.71
N LYS A 215 -0.29 21.72 9.06
CA LYS A 215 -1.34 22.58 9.62
C LYS A 215 -2.46 22.88 8.63
N TYR A 216 -2.11 23.08 7.36
CA TYR A 216 -3.08 23.25 6.29
C TYR A 216 -3.97 22.01 6.17
N ILE A 217 -3.36 20.83 6.05
CA ILE A 217 -4.06 19.55 5.89
C ILE A 217 -4.86 19.20 7.14
N ASP A 218 -4.32 19.42 8.34
CA ASP A 218 -5.05 19.21 9.58
C ASP A 218 -6.33 20.04 9.65
N SER A 219 -6.27 21.32 9.22
CA SER A 219 -7.42 22.22 9.18
C SER A 219 -8.52 21.75 8.24
N ILE A 220 -8.17 21.41 6.99
CA ILE A 220 -9.16 20.96 6.01
C ILE A 220 -9.75 19.61 6.40
N THR A 221 -8.93 18.72 6.99
CA THR A 221 -9.39 17.42 7.49
C THR A 221 -10.35 17.58 8.67
N ALA A 222 -10.02 18.45 9.63
CA ALA A 222 -10.91 18.73 10.78
C ALA A 222 -12.29 19.23 10.33
N ALA A 223 -12.31 20.15 9.35
CA ALA A 223 -13.56 20.66 8.80
C ALA A 223 -14.35 19.57 8.03
N ALA A 224 -13.67 18.72 7.28
CA ALA A 224 -14.30 17.62 6.56
C ALA A 224 -14.85 16.53 7.49
N LYS A 225 -14.14 16.19 8.56
CA LYS A 225 -14.62 15.23 9.58
C LYS A 225 -15.85 15.69 10.33
N ALA A 226 -16.11 16.98 10.38
CA ALA A 226 -17.34 17.50 10.96
C ALA A 226 -18.60 17.14 10.15
N VAL A 227 -18.45 16.75 8.88
CA VAL A 227 -19.56 16.44 7.96
C VAL A 227 -19.53 14.99 7.44
N LEU A 228 -18.41 14.29 7.56
CA LEU A 228 -18.23 12.92 7.07
C LEU A 228 -17.43 12.08 8.08
N ASP A 229 -18.07 11.07 8.66
CA ASP A 229 -17.46 10.13 9.62
C ASP A 229 -16.86 8.93 8.87
N LEU A 230 -15.78 9.19 8.12
CA LEU A 230 -14.96 8.15 7.48
C LEU A 230 -13.48 8.39 7.79
N PRO A 231 -12.64 7.34 7.72
CA PRO A 231 -11.20 7.50 7.82
C PRO A 231 -10.65 8.45 6.75
N MET A 232 -9.76 9.34 7.18
CA MET A 232 -9.07 10.28 6.30
C MET A 232 -7.56 10.14 6.48
N TYR A 233 -6.84 9.96 5.38
CA TYR A 233 -5.39 9.73 5.39
C TYR A 233 -4.68 10.61 4.35
N ILE A 234 -3.38 10.74 4.51
CA ILE A 234 -2.50 11.31 3.47
C ILE A 234 -1.58 10.23 2.92
N ASN A 235 -1.22 10.35 1.65
CA ASN A 235 -0.15 9.56 1.05
C ASN A 235 1.15 10.36 0.95
N VAL A 236 2.28 9.66 0.79
CA VAL A 236 3.60 10.24 0.89
C VAL A 236 4.49 9.76 -0.25
N TRP A 237 4.99 10.70 -1.07
CA TRP A 237 6.14 10.46 -1.93
C TRP A 237 7.40 10.40 -1.07
N LEU A 238 8.04 9.24 -1.08
CA LEU A 238 9.14 8.91 -0.17
C LEU A 238 10.39 9.75 -0.40
N GLY A 239 11.04 10.13 0.71
CA GLY A 239 12.32 10.82 0.70
C GLY A 239 13.53 9.92 0.40
N GLU A 240 13.34 8.60 0.44
CA GLU A 240 14.37 7.57 0.27
C GLU A 240 14.71 7.28 -1.19
N MET A 241 14.16 8.06 -2.12
CA MET A 241 14.43 7.94 -3.55
C MET A 241 15.57 8.89 -3.97
N TYR A 242 16.43 8.42 -4.87
CA TYR A 242 17.53 9.20 -5.47
C TYR A 242 18.50 9.79 -4.43
N ALA A 243 18.80 11.10 -4.57
CA ALA A 243 19.78 11.80 -3.74
C ALA A 243 19.20 12.37 -2.42
N HIS A 244 17.95 12.03 -2.07
CA HIS A 244 17.29 12.43 -0.81
C HIS A 244 17.22 13.96 -0.58
N ILE A 245 17.14 14.78 -1.65
CA ILE A 245 17.13 16.24 -1.58
C ILE A 245 15.69 16.74 -1.61
N PRO A 246 15.19 17.39 -0.51
CA PRO A 246 13.84 17.91 -0.44
C PRO A 246 13.59 19.01 -1.49
N GLY A 247 12.44 18.98 -2.13
CA GLY A 247 12.07 19.91 -3.20
C GLY A 247 12.74 19.64 -4.54
N THR A 248 13.63 18.63 -4.62
CA THR A 248 14.32 18.22 -5.85
C THR A 248 14.03 16.77 -6.19
N CYS A 249 14.27 15.86 -5.27
CA CYS A 249 14.08 14.41 -5.47
C CYS A 249 12.69 13.95 -5.03
N TYR A 250 12.09 14.67 -4.11
CA TYR A 250 10.76 14.44 -3.58
C TYR A 250 10.14 15.76 -3.11
N PRO A 251 8.81 15.85 -2.92
CA PRO A 251 8.16 17.06 -2.44
C PRO A 251 8.63 17.43 -1.02
N SER A 252 9.24 18.60 -0.87
CA SER A 252 9.67 19.11 0.44
C SER A 252 8.47 19.37 1.34
N GLY A 253 8.58 18.96 2.60
CA GLY A 253 7.55 19.16 3.60
C GLY A 253 6.48 18.08 3.65
N GLY A 254 6.55 17.03 2.81
CA GLY A 254 5.75 15.82 2.95
C GLY A 254 6.08 15.04 4.23
N ALA A 255 5.25 14.06 4.58
CA ALA A 255 5.41 13.25 5.80
C ALA A 255 6.40 12.08 5.60
N VAL A 256 7.57 12.36 5.01
CA VAL A 256 8.66 11.38 4.81
C VAL A 256 9.22 10.91 6.16
N THR A 257 10.00 9.83 6.18
CA THR A 257 10.53 9.22 7.42
C THR A 257 11.12 10.25 8.40
N ARG A 258 11.88 11.22 7.90
CA ARG A 258 12.51 12.30 8.68
C ARG A 258 11.50 13.24 9.36
N THR A 259 10.40 13.54 8.69
CA THR A 259 9.34 14.46 9.17
C THR A 259 8.13 13.72 9.74
N PHE A 260 8.08 12.39 9.69
CA PHE A 260 6.93 11.58 10.08
C PHE A 260 6.42 11.88 11.50
N ARG A 261 7.32 11.86 12.51
CA ARG A 261 6.96 12.19 13.90
C ARG A 261 6.45 13.62 14.07
N PHE A 262 7.02 14.55 13.31
CA PHE A 262 6.60 15.94 13.30
C PHE A 262 5.19 16.10 12.74
N TRP A 263 4.89 15.40 11.65
CA TRP A 263 3.53 15.33 11.10
C TRP A 263 2.54 14.70 12.08
N LYS A 264 2.90 13.60 12.74
CA LYS A 264 2.04 12.96 13.77
C LYS A 264 1.75 13.88 14.94
N HIS A 265 2.69 14.77 15.27
CA HIS A 265 2.49 15.78 16.32
C HIS A 265 1.52 16.89 15.90
N LEU A 266 1.53 17.29 14.63
CA LEU A 266 0.82 18.45 14.10
C LEU A 266 -0.55 18.11 13.49
N ALA A 267 -0.64 17.08 12.66
CA ALA A 267 -1.83 16.72 11.91
C ALA A 267 -2.67 15.68 12.67
N ARG A 268 -3.38 16.13 13.68
CA ARG A 268 -4.09 15.26 14.65
C ARG A 268 -5.43 14.71 14.14
N HIS A 269 -5.98 15.31 13.08
CA HIS A 269 -7.24 14.89 12.48
C HIS A 269 -7.03 13.86 11.36
N ILE A 270 -5.78 13.63 10.92
CA ILE A 270 -5.41 12.56 9.99
C ILE A 270 -5.35 11.23 10.75
N ASP A 271 -6.08 10.22 10.26
CA ASP A 271 -6.12 8.88 10.87
C ASP A 271 -4.86 8.06 10.57
N ALA A 272 -4.27 8.24 9.37
CA ALA A 272 -3.09 7.52 8.94
C ALA A 272 -2.20 8.35 8.01
N ILE A 273 -0.89 8.12 8.12
CA ILE A 273 0.13 8.59 7.17
C ILE A 273 0.60 7.36 6.40
N CYS A 274 0.45 7.37 5.08
CA CYS A 274 0.53 6.19 4.23
C CYS A 274 1.61 6.36 3.15
N PRO A 275 2.67 5.53 3.12
CA PRO A 275 3.73 5.67 2.12
C PRO A 275 3.31 5.10 0.76
N ASP A 276 3.78 5.72 -0.34
CA ASP A 276 3.68 5.19 -1.69
C ASP A 276 4.98 4.46 -2.03
N ILE A 277 4.95 3.10 -2.04
CA ILE A 277 6.17 2.30 -2.09
C ILE A 277 6.38 1.73 -3.49
N TYR A 278 7.30 2.34 -4.24
CA TYR A 278 7.76 1.88 -5.54
C TYR A 278 9.17 1.25 -5.50
N LEU A 279 9.77 1.24 -4.31
CA LEU A 279 11.08 0.65 -4.05
C LEU A 279 10.96 -0.87 -3.87
N THR A 280 12.03 -1.58 -4.19
CA THR A 280 12.10 -3.05 -4.11
C THR A 280 13.34 -3.55 -3.38
N ASP A 281 14.17 -2.65 -2.89
CA ASP A 281 15.30 -2.98 -2.01
C ASP A 281 14.80 -3.44 -0.64
N TYR A 282 15.26 -4.62 -0.20
CA TYR A 282 14.78 -5.26 1.03
C TYR A 282 14.97 -4.37 2.26
N LYS A 283 16.18 -3.81 2.43
CA LYS A 283 16.52 -3.03 3.61
C LYS A 283 15.75 -1.72 3.67
N THR A 284 15.63 -1.03 2.55
CA THR A 284 14.88 0.22 2.47
C THR A 284 13.39 -0.02 2.73
N CYS A 285 12.81 -1.08 2.16
CA CYS A 285 11.43 -1.45 2.45
C CYS A 285 11.20 -1.75 3.93
N GLU A 286 12.15 -2.45 4.58
CA GLU A 286 12.07 -2.74 6.02
C GLU A 286 12.03 -1.48 6.86
N ASP A 287 12.97 -0.56 6.63
CA ASP A 287 13.06 0.71 7.36
C ASP A 287 11.78 1.57 7.19
N LEU A 288 11.20 1.53 5.99
CA LEU A 288 9.91 2.17 5.71
C LEU A 288 8.76 1.51 6.47
N PHE A 289 8.69 0.17 6.46
CA PHE A 289 7.64 -0.56 7.17
C PHE A 289 7.72 -0.31 8.68
N GLU A 290 8.92 -0.34 9.28
CA GLU A 290 9.13 0.00 10.70
C GLU A 290 8.65 1.43 11.00
N THR A 291 8.99 2.40 10.14
CA THR A 291 8.60 3.80 10.34
C THR A 291 7.09 3.96 10.30
N TYR A 292 6.44 3.50 9.21
CA TYR A 292 5.02 3.79 8.99
C TYR A 292 4.06 2.86 9.76
N SER A 293 4.53 1.75 10.31
CA SER A 293 3.79 0.94 11.30
C SER A 293 3.98 1.43 12.74
N GLY A 294 4.99 2.30 12.98
CA GLY A 294 5.35 2.82 14.29
C GLY A 294 4.47 3.97 14.79
N GLU A 295 4.81 4.50 15.98
CA GLU A 295 4.22 5.70 16.60
C GLU A 295 2.68 5.70 16.65
N GLY A 296 2.06 4.53 16.75
CA GLY A 296 0.61 4.38 16.77
C GLY A 296 -0.09 4.72 15.45
N ASN A 297 0.66 4.82 14.36
CA ASN A 297 0.09 4.98 13.03
C ASN A 297 -0.65 3.71 12.60
N ILE A 298 -1.65 3.85 11.74
CA ILE A 298 -2.29 2.71 11.07
C ILE A 298 -1.59 2.56 9.72
N PHE A 299 -0.89 1.45 9.54
CA PHE A 299 -0.15 1.22 8.32
C PHE A 299 -1.06 0.73 7.21
N TYR A 300 -1.18 1.51 6.15
CA TYR A 300 -1.90 1.22 4.92
C TYR A 300 -1.04 1.63 3.73
N LEU A 301 -1.09 0.88 2.64
CA LEU A 301 -0.32 1.11 1.43
C LEU A 301 -1.25 1.52 0.27
N PRO A 302 -1.44 2.83 0.03
CA PRO A 302 -2.36 3.33 -0.99
C PRO A 302 -1.84 3.15 -2.41
N GLU A 303 -0.51 3.19 -2.58
CA GLU A 303 0.15 2.98 -3.87
C GLU A 303 1.37 2.07 -3.73
N SER A 304 1.46 1.09 -4.61
CA SER A 304 2.68 0.31 -4.83
C SER A 304 2.84 -0.04 -6.31
N ALA A 305 4.08 -0.36 -6.71
CA ALA A 305 4.32 -0.79 -8.09
C ALA A 305 3.57 -2.10 -8.38
N PRO A 306 2.87 -2.22 -9.52
CA PRO A 306 2.19 -3.44 -9.91
C PRO A 306 3.20 -4.50 -10.41
N MET A 307 4.14 -4.89 -9.54
CA MET A 307 5.22 -5.81 -9.85
C MET A 307 5.26 -6.99 -8.88
N PRO A 308 5.65 -8.19 -9.34
CA PRO A 308 5.73 -9.39 -8.49
C PRO A 308 6.58 -9.21 -7.24
N LEU A 309 7.73 -8.54 -7.34
CA LEU A 309 8.62 -8.30 -6.21
C LEU A 309 8.00 -7.34 -5.19
N SER A 310 7.32 -6.28 -5.63
CA SER A 310 6.57 -5.38 -4.73
C SER A 310 5.51 -6.14 -3.96
N MET A 311 4.78 -7.05 -4.62
CA MET A 311 3.77 -7.89 -3.96
C MET A 311 4.38 -8.83 -2.90
N THR A 312 5.61 -9.32 -3.13
CA THR A 312 6.33 -10.12 -2.13
C THR A 312 6.65 -9.30 -0.87
N HIS A 313 7.14 -8.05 -1.04
CA HIS A 313 7.36 -7.13 0.08
C HIS A 313 6.05 -6.73 0.77
N ASN A 314 4.99 -6.48 0.00
CA ASN A 314 3.68 -6.14 0.57
C ASN A 314 3.11 -7.26 1.44
N MET A 315 3.26 -8.54 1.03
CA MET A 315 2.85 -9.69 1.85
C MET A 315 3.65 -9.77 3.16
N ARG A 316 4.95 -9.46 3.12
CA ARG A 316 5.74 -9.35 4.34
C ARG A 316 5.22 -8.24 5.27
N ALA A 317 4.94 -7.07 4.72
CA ALA A 317 4.37 -5.97 5.48
C ALA A 317 3.01 -6.34 6.12
N VAL A 318 2.19 -7.14 5.44
CA VAL A 318 0.93 -7.66 5.99
C VAL A 318 1.17 -8.56 7.20
N ALA A 319 2.14 -9.47 7.14
CA ALA A 319 2.37 -10.45 8.20
C ALA A 319 3.18 -9.91 9.36
N GLU A 320 4.17 -9.04 9.10
CA GLU A 320 5.21 -8.66 10.07
C GLU A 320 5.08 -7.21 10.57
N HIS A 321 4.35 -6.36 9.82
CA HIS A 321 4.19 -4.92 10.14
C HIS A 321 2.73 -4.47 10.21
N ASP A 322 1.79 -5.39 10.35
CA ASP A 322 0.35 -5.11 10.51
C ASP A 322 -0.25 -4.24 9.39
N LEU A 323 0.25 -4.38 8.15
CA LEU A 323 -0.29 -3.64 7.00
C LEU A 323 -1.76 -3.97 6.78
N THR A 324 -2.62 -2.96 6.79
CA THR A 324 -4.09 -3.13 6.81
C THR A 324 -4.75 -3.14 5.44
N GLY A 325 -3.98 -2.97 4.38
CA GLY A 325 -4.46 -3.07 3.01
C GLY A 325 -3.35 -2.78 2.01
N VAL A 326 -3.47 -3.36 0.82
CA VAL A 326 -2.49 -3.30 -0.28
C VAL A 326 -3.17 -2.82 -1.52
N HIS A 327 -2.73 -1.68 -2.05
CA HIS A 327 -3.17 -1.18 -3.35
C HIS A 327 -1.98 -1.09 -4.33
N VAL A 328 -2.25 -1.42 -5.59
CA VAL A 328 -1.32 -1.18 -6.70
C VAL A 328 -1.75 0.04 -7.49
N PHE A 329 -0.79 0.81 -7.99
CA PHE A 329 -1.07 1.94 -8.87
C PHE A 329 -1.29 1.48 -10.32
N GLY A 330 -2.21 2.14 -11.05
CA GLY A 330 -2.43 1.91 -12.47
C GLY A 330 -3.30 0.68 -12.79
N VAL A 331 -4.34 0.41 -11.98
CA VAL A 331 -5.26 -0.71 -12.24
C VAL A 331 -6.00 -0.58 -13.58
N ASP A 332 -6.20 0.62 -14.06
CA ASP A 332 -6.72 0.93 -15.40
C ASP A 332 -5.71 0.58 -16.51
N MET A 333 -4.42 0.62 -16.24
CA MET A 333 -3.40 0.08 -17.17
C MET A 333 -3.46 -1.45 -17.24
N LEU A 334 -3.82 -2.12 -16.13
CA LEU A 334 -4.12 -3.56 -16.17
C LEU A 334 -5.37 -3.81 -17.02
N ALA A 335 -6.37 -2.94 -16.95
CA ALA A 335 -7.55 -3.00 -17.83
C ALA A 335 -7.18 -2.80 -19.31
N ALA A 336 -6.28 -1.85 -19.60
CA ALA A 336 -5.77 -1.62 -20.95
C ALA A 336 -5.00 -2.84 -21.50
N ALA A 337 -4.23 -3.53 -20.67
CA ALA A 337 -3.54 -4.77 -21.08
C ALA A 337 -4.49 -5.93 -21.41
N LEU A 338 -5.70 -5.91 -20.82
CA LEU A 338 -6.75 -6.91 -21.09
C LEU A 338 -7.71 -6.51 -22.22
N ASN A 339 -7.76 -5.23 -22.60
CA ASN A 339 -8.73 -4.69 -23.55
C ASN A 339 -8.08 -3.64 -24.47
N PRO A 340 -7.86 -3.98 -25.77
CA PRO A 340 -7.24 -3.06 -26.73
C PRO A 340 -7.99 -1.74 -26.93
N GLU A 341 -9.31 -1.70 -26.79
CA GLU A 341 -10.09 -0.45 -26.91
C GLU A 341 -9.78 0.49 -25.74
N VAL A 342 -9.61 -0.05 -24.55
CA VAL A 342 -9.18 0.74 -23.36
C VAL A 342 -7.75 1.25 -23.55
N ALA A 343 -6.84 0.42 -24.05
CA ALA A 343 -5.47 0.83 -24.38
C ALA A 343 -5.45 2.02 -25.35
N LYS A 344 -6.29 1.97 -26.37
CA LYS A 344 -6.45 3.04 -27.35
C LYS A 344 -7.01 4.33 -26.73
N LEU A 345 -8.04 4.22 -25.88
CA LEU A 345 -8.60 5.37 -25.16
C LEU A 345 -7.57 6.04 -24.25
N MET A 346 -6.72 5.25 -23.62
CA MET A 346 -5.66 5.74 -22.74
C MET A 346 -4.42 6.22 -23.49
N SER A 347 -4.37 6.05 -24.82
CA SER A 347 -3.17 6.29 -25.64
C SER A 347 -1.93 5.56 -25.11
N ALA A 348 -2.13 4.37 -24.54
CA ALA A 348 -1.07 3.55 -23.97
C ALA A 348 -0.20 2.94 -25.07
N GLY A 349 1.11 2.99 -24.90
CA GLY A 349 2.06 2.48 -25.90
C GLY A 349 2.13 0.95 -25.93
N ASP A 350 2.26 0.34 -27.09
CA ASP A 350 2.33 -1.13 -27.26
C ASP A 350 3.41 -1.77 -26.38
N SER A 351 4.57 -1.11 -26.22
CA SER A 351 5.67 -1.61 -25.36
C SER A 351 5.31 -1.61 -23.87
N GLU A 352 4.56 -0.63 -23.41
CA GLU A 352 4.09 -0.54 -22.03
C GLU A 352 3.01 -1.61 -21.77
N ILE A 353 2.05 -1.72 -22.67
CA ILE A 353 1.01 -2.75 -22.60
C ILE A 353 1.61 -4.16 -22.60
N ALA A 354 2.62 -4.43 -23.44
CA ALA A 354 3.27 -5.73 -23.47
C ALA A 354 4.00 -6.05 -22.14
N LYS A 355 4.65 -5.07 -21.50
CA LYS A 355 5.28 -5.26 -20.19
C LYS A 355 4.24 -5.59 -19.11
N ILE A 356 3.13 -4.85 -19.07
CA ILE A 356 2.05 -5.06 -18.10
C ILE A 356 1.41 -6.43 -18.32
N ALA A 357 1.12 -6.79 -19.56
CA ALA A 357 0.56 -8.09 -19.91
C ALA A 357 1.47 -9.24 -19.45
N GLY A 358 2.79 -9.07 -19.56
CA GLY A 358 3.78 -10.05 -19.08
C GLY A 358 3.80 -10.26 -17.57
N MET A 359 3.34 -9.28 -16.78
CA MET A 359 3.29 -9.35 -15.32
C MET A 359 1.91 -9.77 -14.77
N LEU A 360 0.88 -9.74 -15.61
CA LEU A 360 -0.51 -9.87 -15.18
C LEU A 360 -0.80 -11.21 -14.48
N GLY A 361 -0.20 -12.30 -14.96
CA GLY A 361 -0.37 -13.62 -14.37
C GLY A 361 0.13 -13.68 -12.93
N GLU A 362 1.33 -13.15 -12.68
CA GLU A 362 1.95 -13.08 -11.35
C GLU A 362 1.20 -12.14 -10.39
N LEU A 363 0.71 -11.01 -10.90
CA LEU A 363 -0.11 -10.09 -10.12
C LEU A 363 -1.44 -10.74 -9.73
N THR A 364 -2.09 -11.42 -10.67
CA THR A 364 -3.35 -12.16 -10.41
C THR A 364 -3.14 -13.24 -9.36
N ALA A 365 -2.03 -13.98 -9.43
CA ALA A 365 -1.66 -14.97 -8.42
C ALA A 365 -1.48 -14.32 -7.05
N SER A 366 -0.82 -13.16 -6.99
CA SER A 366 -0.61 -12.41 -5.73
C SER A 366 -1.93 -11.94 -5.10
N PHE A 367 -2.84 -11.39 -5.89
CA PHE A 367 -4.16 -10.98 -5.39
C PHE A 367 -4.98 -12.18 -4.90
N ARG A 368 -4.93 -13.30 -5.62
CA ARG A 368 -5.60 -14.54 -5.21
C ARG A 368 -5.07 -15.07 -3.88
N ILE A 369 -3.74 -15.01 -3.65
CA ILE A 369 -3.15 -15.41 -2.37
C ILE A 369 -3.68 -14.53 -1.23
N LEU A 370 -3.73 -13.21 -1.41
CA LEU A 370 -4.28 -12.28 -0.43
C LEU A 370 -5.77 -12.54 -0.16
N GLU A 371 -6.56 -12.75 -1.22
CA GLU A 371 -7.99 -13.05 -1.10
C GLU A 371 -8.24 -14.37 -0.35
N ASN A 372 -7.53 -15.44 -0.72
CA ASN A 372 -7.62 -16.74 -0.08
C ASN A 372 -7.26 -16.70 1.41
N MET A 373 -6.25 -15.87 1.77
CA MET A 373 -5.79 -15.76 3.16
C MET A 373 -6.49 -14.67 3.96
N LYS A 374 -7.34 -13.87 3.34
CA LYS A 374 -8.00 -12.72 3.99
C LYS A 374 -8.66 -13.07 5.32
N PRO A 375 -9.47 -14.16 5.47
CA PRO A 375 -10.06 -14.50 6.76
C PRO A 375 -9.02 -14.76 7.85
N LEU A 376 -7.91 -15.41 7.49
CA LEU A 376 -6.82 -15.68 8.43
C LEU A 376 -5.95 -14.43 8.71
N ILE A 377 -5.76 -13.56 7.74
CA ILE A 377 -5.10 -12.26 7.95
C ILE A 377 -5.91 -11.45 8.96
N GLU A 378 -7.21 -11.32 8.76
CA GLU A 378 -8.11 -10.60 9.66
C GLU A 378 -8.12 -11.16 11.09
N GLU A 379 -7.99 -12.50 11.25
CA GLU A 379 -7.98 -13.18 12.55
C GLU A 379 -6.60 -13.15 13.23
N TYR A 380 -5.50 -13.40 12.49
CA TYR A 380 -4.17 -13.66 13.07
C TYR A 380 -3.14 -12.55 12.93
N GLN A 381 -3.42 -11.48 12.20
CA GLN A 381 -2.53 -10.32 12.12
C GLN A 381 -2.29 -9.72 13.52
N GLY A 382 -1.04 -9.39 13.83
CA GLY A 382 -0.62 -8.86 15.14
C GLY A 382 -0.59 -9.87 16.28
N THR A 383 -0.83 -11.17 16.01
CA THR A 383 -0.83 -12.21 17.05
C THR A 383 0.48 -13.00 17.14
N GLY A 384 1.43 -12.77 16.23
CA GLY A 384 2.67 -13.55 16.10
C GLY A 384 2.44 -14.97 15.51
N LYS A 385 1.28 -15.24 14.93
CA LYS A 385 0.93 -16.53 14.33
C LYS A 385 0.80 -16.52 12.81
N LEU A 386 0.84 -15.35 12.20
CA LEU A 386 0.87 -15.12 10.76
C LEU A 386 2.30 -14.82 10.34
N TYR A 387 2.80 -15.59 9.39
CA TYR A 387 4.16 -15.50 8.88
C TYR A 387 4.16 -15.27 7.38
N ALA A 388 5.05 -14.42 6.87
CA ALA A 388 5.26 -14.25 5.44
C ALA A 388 6.24 -15.28 4.89
N VAL A 389 5.95 -15.78 3.71
CA VAL A 389 6.93 -16.46 2.84
C VAL A 389 7.33 -15.48 1.75
N GLY A 390 8.63 -15.25 1.59
CA GLY A 390 9.10 -14.33 0.57
C GLY A 390 10.52 -14.64 0.10
N GLN A 391 10.67 -14.77 -1.22
CA GLN A 391 12.00 -14.86 -1.85
C GLN A 391 12.49 -13.44 -2.14
N TYR A 392 13.34 -12.93 -1.26
CA TYR A 392 14.00 -11.64 -1.44
C TYR A 392 15.35 -11.80 -2.14
N GLU A 393 16.14 -10.77 -2.20
CA GLU A 393 17.39 -10.66 -2.92
C GLU A 393 18.33 -11.86 -2.72
N GLY A 394 18.49 -12.68 -3.76
CA GLY A 394 19.45 -13.78 -3.79
C GLY A 394 19.22 -14.91 -2.78
N GLN A 395 18.09 -14.94 -2.09
CA GLN A 395 17.76 -16.00 -1.15
C GLN A 395 17.40 -17.30 -1.87
N ALA A 396 17.95 -18.42 -1.39
CA ALA A 396 17.63 -19.76 -1.87
C ALA A 396 16.58 -20.46 -1.02
N ASN A 397 16.47 -20.11 0.25
CA ASN A 397 15.55 -20.68 1.22
C ASN A 397 15.21 -19.68 2.31
N GLN A 398 14.22 -20.03 3.14
CA GLN A 398 13.84 -19.30 4.34
C GLN A 398 13.62 -20.31 5.46
N VAL A 399 13.94 -19.93 6.69
CA VAL A 399 13.65 -20.74 7.89
C VAL A 399 12.74 -19.93 8.82
N ILE A 400 11.66 -20.55 9.28
CA ILE A 400 10.72 -19.96 10.24
C ILE A 400 10.66 -20.82 11.49
N ASP A 401 10.79 -20.17 12.65
CA ASP A 401 10.57 -20.80 13.95
C ASP A 401 9.11 -20.57 14.40
N PHE A 402 8.32 -21.64 14.39
CA PHE A 402 6.91 -21.61 14.84
C PHE A 402 6.73 -21.89 16.34
N GLY A 403 7.81 -22.00 17.10
CA GLY A 403 7.76 -22.39 18.51
C GLY A 403 7.93 -23.90 18.68
N ASP A 404 6.94 -24.69 18.35
CA ASP A 404 6.97 -26.16 18.45
C ASP A 404 7.63 -26.83 17.25
N TYR A 405 7.71 -26.13 16.12
CA TYR A 405 8.24 -26.62 14.84
C TYR A 405 9.25 -25.65 14.25
N ILE A 406 10.21 -26.18 13.49
CA ILE A 406 11.02 -25.42 12.55
C ILE A 406 10.48 -25.68 11.16
N GLY A 407 10.18 -24.61 10.41
CA GLY A 407 9.82 -24.68 9.00
C GLY A 407 11.02 -24.35 8.12
N GLU A 408 11.42 -25.27 7.26
CA GLU A 408 12.38 -25.03 6.18
C GLU A 408 11.58 -24.82 4.89
N ILE A 409 11.77 -23.66 4.27
CA ILE A 409 11.10 -23.26 3.04
C ILE A 409 12.13 -23.24 1.92
N GLU A 410 11.93 -24.07 0.92
CA GLU A 410 12.67 -24.05 -0.33
C GLU A 410 11.88 -23.30 -1.39
N PHE A 411 12.52 -22.37 -2.08
CA PHE A 411 11.91 -21.64 -3.19
C PHE A 411 12.01 -22.45 -4.49
N LEU A 412 10.90 -22.49 -5.23
CA LEU A 412 10.76 -23.31 -6.42
C LEU A 412 10.88 -22.47 -7.70
N HIS A 413 11.17 -23.16 -8.81
CA HIS A 413 11.17 -22.54 -10.13
C HIS A 413 9.75 -22.47 -10.72
N PRO A 414 9.37 -21.37 -11.40
CA PRO A 414 8.01 -21.18 -11.93
C PRO A 414 7.59 -22.17 -13.00
N GLU A 415 8.51 -22.64 -13.83
CA GLU A 415 8.17 -23.47 -14.98
C GLU A 415 7.96 -24.95 -14.67
N GLY A 416 7.89 -25.30 -13.39
CA GLY A 416 7.48 -26.64 -12.99
C GLY A 416 8.30 -27.80 -13.58
N LEU A 417 9.51 -27.53 -14.11
CA LEU A 417 10.42 -28.56 -14.60
C LEU A 417 10.60 -29.68 -13.58
N PHE A 418 10.19 -29.40 -12.37
CA PHE A 418 10.23 -30.31 -11.25
C PHE A 418 9.00 -30.13 -10.34
N SER A 419 7.88 -29.76 -10.93
CA SER A 419 6.60 -29.77 -10.22
C SER A 419 6.43 -31.13 -9.58
N LYS A 420 6.15 -31.17 -8.29
CA LYS A 420 6.00 -32.40 -7.49
C LYS A 420 7.31 -33.17 -7.21
N GLY A 421 8.39 -32.45 -6.89
CA GLY A 421 9.23 -32.98 -5.84
C GLY A 421 10.52 -33.68 -6.16
N ARG A 422 11.15 -33.53 -7.27
CA ARG A 422 12.35 -34.36 -7.55
C ARG A 422 13.67 -33.66 -7.84
N SER A 423 13.79 -32.35 -7.66
CA SER A 423 15.10 -31.70 -7.82
C SER A 423 15.63 -31.09 -6.53
N ARG A 424 16.67 -31.69 -6.01
CA ARG A 424 17.35 -31.30 -4.77
C ARG A 424 18.42 -30.22 -4.93
N ASN A 425 18.91 -30.02 -6.15
CA ASN A 425 20.22 -29.40 -6.34
C ASN A 425 20.23 -28.17 -7.24
N MET A 426 19.10 -27.54 -7.51
CA MET A 426 19.13 -26.28 -8.26
C MET A 426 19.34 -25.11 -7.30
N ASP A 427 20.44 -24.40 -7.47
CA ASP A 427 20.71 -23.13 -6.79
C ASP A 427 19.69 -22.09 -7.26
N ASN A 428 18.69 -21.84 -6.43
CA ASN A 428 17.60 -20.92 -6.74
C ASN A 428 18.08 -19.47 -6.97
N ARG A 429 19.32 -19.12 -6.57
CA ARG A 429 19.92 -17.82 -6.87
C ARG A 429 20.12 -17.61 -8.36
N HIS A 430 20.55 -18.65 -9.08
CA HIS A 430 20.64 -18.59 -10.54
C HIS A 430 19.28 -18.44 -11.20
N MET A 431 18.27 -19.10 -10.66
CA MET A 431 16.91 -19.02 -11.21
C MET A 431 16.31 -17.64 -11.00
N ALA A 432 16.53 -17.00 -9.85
CA ALA A 432 16.09 -15.63 -9.60
C ALA A 432 16.74 -14.62 -10.58
N GLN A 433 17.98 -14.89 -11.03
CA GLN A 433 18.63 -14.07 -12.06
C GLN A 433 18.06 -14.29 -13.46
N MET A 434 17.68 -15.52 -13.79
CA MET A 434 17.06 -15.85 -15.08
C MET A 434 15.62 -15.32 -15.20
N TYR A 435 14.91 -15.24 -14.08
CA TYR A 435 13.50 -14.81 -14.02
C TYR A 435 13.32 -13.68 -12.97
N PRO A 436 13.86 -12.48 -13.24
CA PRO A 436 13.93 -11.41 -12.23
C PRO A 436 12.56 -10.91 -11.75
N GLY A 437 11.50 -11.12 -12.53
CA GLY A 437 10.13 -10.76 -12.17
C GLY A 437 9.42 -11.78 -11.28
N TYR A 438 9.93 -13.00 -11.17
CA TYR A 438 9.30 -14.10 -10.44
C TYR A 438 9.88 -14.23 -9.03
N ARG A 439 8.99 -14.40 -8.04
CA ARG A 439 9.39 -14.62 -6.65
C ARG A 439 8.43 -15.56 -5.96
N ALA A 440 8.97 -16.52 -5.20
CA ALA A 440 8.20 -17.28 -4.24
C ALA A 440 7.64 -16.35 -3.17
N LYS A 441 6.36 -16.52 -2.83
CA LYS A 441 5.63 -15.64 -1.91
C LYS A 441 4.42 -16.33 -1.32
N GLY A 442 3.98 -15.85 -0.16
CA GLY A 442 2.76 -16.35 0.46
C GLY A 442 2.70 -16.12 1.95
N PHE A 443 1.84 -16.90 2.59
CA PHE A 443 1.59 -16.85 4.02
C PHE A 443 1.53 -18.23 4.63
N ILE A 444 1.93 -18.32 5.89
CA ILE A 444 1.73 -19.46 6.77
C ILE A 444 1.07 -18.94 8.04
N VAL A 445 -0.03 -19.57 8.45
CA VAL A 445 -0.61 -19.39 9.79
C VAL A 445 -0.38 -20.64 10.60
N TYR A 446 0.26 -20.51 11.76
CA TYR A 446 0.38 -21.57 12.75
C TYR A 446 -0.57 -21.30 13.90
N LYS A 447 -1.65 -22.09 13.99
CA LYS A 447 -2.66 -21.93 15.05
C LYS A 447 -2.21 -22.49 16.40
N GLY A 448 -1.17 -23.29 16.39
CA GLY A 448 -0.73 -24.10 17.53
C GLY A 448 -1.18 -25.56 17.40
N ARG A 449 -0.58 -26.41 18.23
CA ARG A 449 -0.92 -27.85 18.30
C ARG A 449 -0.80 -28.61 16.96
N GLY A 450 0.16 -28.20 16.12
CA GLY A 450 0.43 -28.83 14.83
C GLY A 450 -0.57 -28.47 13.73
N GLU A 451 -1.42 -27.44 13.92
CA GLU A 451 -2.36 -26.99 12.90
C GLU A 451 -1.81 -25.79 12.11
N PHE A 452 -1.71 -25.95 10.80
CA PHE A 452 -1.20 -24.94 9.88
C PHE A 452 -2.16 -24.67 8.72
N PHE A 453 -2.18 -23.42 8.25
CA PHE A 453 -2.77 -23.02 6.98
C PHE A 453 -1.72 -22.33 6.13
N LEU A 454 -1.65 -22.68 4.84
CA LEU A 454 -0.69 -22.14 3.91
C LEU A 454 -1.38 -21.73 2.61
N ALA A 455 -1.04 -20.57 2.09
CA ALA A 455 -1.33 -20.20 0.71
C ALA A 455 -0.16 -19.41 0.14
N GLY A 456 0.10 -19.57 -1.15
CA GLY A 456 1.22 -18.90 -1.77
C GLY A 456 1.53 -19.45 -3.15
N ASP A 457 2.72 -19.14 -3.59
CA ASP A 457 3.23 -19.60 -4.86
C ASP A 457 4.72 -19.93 -4.78
N ALA A 458 5.12 -20.97 -5.50
CA ALA A 458 6.50 -21.36 -5.77
C ALA A 458 7.36 -21.67 -4.54
N TYR A 459 6.81 -22.29 -3.51
CA TYR A 459 7.62 -22.78 -2.41
C TYR A 459 7.22 -24.16 -1.95
N ARG A 460 8.14 -24.81 -1.22
CA ARG A 460 7.95 -26.06 -0.52
C ARG A 460 8.32 -25.88 0.94
N LEU A 461 7.43 -26.29 1.85
CA LEU A 461 7.65 -26.24 3.30
C LEU A 461 7.91 -27.67 3.82
N LYS A 462 8.98 -27.83 4.58
CA LYS A 462 9.22 -28.99 5.45
C LYS A 462 9.07 -28.56 6.89
N LEU A 463 8.35 -29.35 7.68
CA LEU A 463 8.10 -29.09 9.10
C LEU A 463 8.86 -30.09 9.96
N TYR A 464 9.69 -29.60 10.87
CA TYR A 464 10.50 -30.40 11.78
C TYR A 464 10.01 -30.14 13.22
N PRO A 465 9.37 -31.14 13.88
CA PRO A 465 9.00 -31.01 15.27
C PRO A 465 10.24 -30.84 16.18
N LYS A 466 10.29 -29.80 17.01
CA LYS A 466 11.44 -29.54 17.87
C LYS A 466 11.71 -30.61 18.92
N PHE A 467 10.69 -31.33 19.34
CA PHE A 467 10.84 -32.44 20.28
C PHE A 467 11.60 -33.64 19.69
N ASN A 468 11.69 -33.71 18.35
CA ASN A 468 12.43 -34.76 17.62
C ASN A 468 13.79 -34.28 17.08
N ILE A 469 14.20 -33.05 17.36
CA ILE A 469 15.36 -32.43 16.75
C ILE A 469 16.67 -33.16 17.07
N VAL A 470 16.76 -33.80 18.24
CA VAL A 470 17.93 -34.60 18.65
C VAL A 470 18.07 -35.84 17.76
N GLU A 471 16.97 -36.49 17.40
CA GLU A 471 16.98 -37.62 16.47
C GLU A 471 17.33 -37.20 15.05
N LEU A 472 16.86 -36.03 14.64
CA LEU A 472 17.18 -35.43 13.33
C LEU A 472 18.67 -35.10 13.20
N THR A 473 19.27 -34.50 14.24
CA THR A 473 20.69 -34.11 14.23
C THR A 473 21.64 -35.30 14.38
N SER A 474 21.19 -36.40 14.95
CA SER A 474 21.98 -37.64 15.08
C SER A 474 21.90 -38.54 13.86
N SER A 475 20.99 -38.28 12.91
CA SER A 475 20.97 -39.02 11.65
C SER A 475 22.09 -38.53 10.76
N VAL A 476 22.94 -39.45 10.33
CA VAL A 476 24.15 -39.22 9.48
C VAL A 476 23.78 -38.63 8.11
N HIS A 477 22.53 -38.58 7.77
CA HIS A 477 21.98 -38.17 6.48
C HIS A 477 20.95 -37.08 6.66
N ALA A 478 21.40 -35.92 7.21
CA ALA A 478 20.57 -34.70 7.22
C ALA A 478 20.07 -34.32 5.80
N ASP A 479 20.79 -34.79 4.79
CA ASP A 479 20.39 -34.70 3.39
C ASP A 479 19.51 -35.86 2.94
N ASP A 480 19.13 -36.74 3.84
CA ASP A 480 18.30 -37.87 3.44
C ASP A 480 16.90 -37.39 3.12
N PHE A 481 16.72 -37.35 1.89
CA PHE A 481 15.54 -37.00 1.16
C PHE A 481 14.29 -37.82 1.57
N LEU A 482 14.50 -39.00 2.12
CA LEU A 482 13.49 -39.92 2.61
C LEU A 482 13.38 -39.91 4.14
N ASN A 483 13.86 -38.87 4.82
CA ASN A 483 13.76 -38.83 6.27
C ASN A 483 12.30 -38.55 6.71
N THR A 484 11.47 -39.55 6.53
CA THR A 484 10.06 -39.57 6.88
C THR A 484 9.82 -39.60 8.39
N ARG A 485 10.86 -39.80 9.22
CA ARG A 485 10.75 -39.87 10.67
C ARG A 485 10.33 -38.58 11.34
N SER A 486 10.45 -37.49 10.62
CA SER A 486 10.31 -36.16 11.21
C SER A 486 8.99 -35.47 10.93
N GLN A 487 8.18 -36.01 10.03
CA GLN A 487 7.01 -35.29 9.53
C GLN A 487 5.74 -36.09 9.80
N GLY A 488 5.30 -36.09 11.06
CA GLY A 488 4.07 -36.75 11.45
C GLY A 488 2.82 -36.08 10.92
N TYR A 489 2.61 -36.08 9.60
CA TYR A 489 1.38 -35.55 9.02
C TYR A 489 0.18 -36.45 9.32
N VAL A 490 -0.86 -35.93 9.97
CA VAL A 490 -2.14 -36.58 10.19
C VAL A 490 -3.08 -36.38 9.01
N SER A 491 -3.11 -35.14 8.50
CA SER A 491 -3.90 -34.84 7.31
C SER A 491 -3.36 -33.59 6.60
N VAL A 492 -3.44 -33.61 5.26
CA VAL A 492 -3.14 -32.48 4.40
C VAL A 492 -4.29 -32.36 3.40
N THR A 493 -4.96 -31.20 3.38
CA THR A 493 -6.08 -30.95 2.48
C THR A 493 -5.91 -29.61 1.76
N GLU A 494 -6.23 -29.59 0.48
CA GLU A 494 -6.41 -28.35 -0.30
C GLU A 494 -7.87 -27.89 -0.17
N GLY A 495 -8.11 -26.58 -0.17
CA GLY A 495 -9.46 -26.04 -0.04
C GLY A 495 -9.51 -24.52 -0.13
N PHE A 496 -10.57 -23.97 0.38
CA PHE A 496 -10.82 -22.53 0.37
C PHE A 496 -11.67 -22.11 1.57
N PHE A 497 -11.67 -20.82 1.89
CA PHE A 497 -12.58 -20.25 2.87
C PHE A 497 -13.87 -19.79 2.20
N THR A 498 -14.99 -20.14 2.77
CA THR A 498 -16.31 -19.64 2.40
C THR A 498 -16.50 -18.20 2.92
N PRO A 499 -17.47 -17.43 2.42
CA PRO A 499 -17.71 -16.05 2.86
C PRO A 499 -17.99 -15.88 4.35
N ASP A 500 -18.45 -16.94 5.03
CA ASP A 500 -18.64 -16.97 6.49
C ASP A 500 -17.36 -17.28 7.28
N GLY A 501 -16.21 -17.45 6.59
CA GLY A 501 -14.91 -17.74 7.18
C GLY A 501 -14.66 -19.22 7.51
N SER A 502 -15.54 -20.13 7.09
CA SER A 502 -15.37 -21.57 7.31
C SER A 502 -14.46 -22.18 6.23
N TYR A 503 -13.49 -23.01 6.65
CA TYR A 503 -12.64 -23.74 5.70
C TYR A 503 -13.38 -24.94 5.10
N THR A 504 -13.36 -25.05 3.78
CA THR A 504 -13.98 -26.14 3.02
C THR A 504 -12.90 -26.91 2.25
N PRO A 505 -12.59 -28.16 2.64
CA PRO A 505 -11.63 -29.00 1.92
C PRO A 505 -12.22 -29.47 0.58
N THR A 506 -11.38 -29.50 -0.45
CA THR A 506 -11.74 -30.00 -1.79
C THR A 506 -10.98 -31.26 -2.17
N ILE A 507 -9.68 -31.32 -1.84
CA ILE A 507 -8.81 -32.44 -2.17
C ILE A 507 -8.03 -32.83 -0.92
N ARG A 508 -7.93 -34.12 -0.65
CA ARG A 508 -7.00 -34.66 0.34
C ARG A 508 -5.76 -35.18 -0.37
N ARG A 509 -4.59 -34.74 0.07
CA ARG A 509 -3.32 -35.28 -0.40
C ARG A 509 -3.05 -36.65 0.23
N ASN A 510 -2.51 -37.55 -0.56
CA ASN A 510 -2.06 -38.85 -0.11
C ASN A 510 -0.67 -38.77 0.54
N GLY A 511 -0.28 -39.82 1.29
CA GLY A 511 0.96 -39.82 2.06
C GLY A 511 2.22 -39.52 1.29
N ASP A 512 2.41 -40.06 0.10
CA ASP A 512 3.56 -39.83 -0.75
C ASP A 512 3.57 -38.46 -1.44
N GLU A 513 2.46 -37.73 -1.45
CA GLU A 513 2.38 -36.37 -2.01
C GLU A 513 2.96 -35.32 -1.07
N TYR A 514 3.19 -35.64 0.21
CA TYR A 514 3.81 -34.73 1.19
C TYR A 514 5.08 -35.29 1.85
N ASP A 515 5.52 -36.49 1.51
CA ASP A 515 6.76 -37.10 2.05
C ASP A 515 8.00 -36.25 1.78
N TYR A 516 7.98 -35.47 0.70
CA TYR A 516 9.07 -34.56 0.31
C TYR A 516 8.85 -33.11 0.75
N GLY A 517 7.86 -32.87 1.59
CA GLY A 517 7.41 -31.56 2.03
C GLY A 517 6.11 -31.11 1.38
N LEU A 518 5.59 -29.99 1.87
CA LEU A 518 4.31 -29.40 1.46
C LEU A 518 4.55 -28.44 0.29
N TRP A 519 4.14 -28.84 -0.89
CA TRP A 519 4.20 -28.01 -2.10
C TRP A 519 3.09 -27.00 -2.12
N VAL A 520 3.43 -25.72 -2.28
CA VAL A 520 2.49 -24.62 -2.34
C VAL A 520 2.64 -23.89 -3.66
N THR A 521 1.57 -23.87 -4.43
CA THR A 521 1.40 -23.21 -5.72
C THR A 521 0.11 -22.41 -5.73
N ASN A 522 0.01 -21.42 -6.59
CA ASN A 522 -1.12 -20.46 -6.59
C ASN A 522 -2.47 -21.05 -7.01
N ASP A 523 -2.50 -22.28 -7.51
CA ASP A 523 -3.69 -22.99 -7.98
C ASP A 523 -4.35 -23.89 -6.91
N ILE A 524 -3.68 -24.14 -5.77
CA ILE A 524 -4.21 -25.03 -4.72
C ILE A 524 -5.19 -24.36 -3.75
N GLY A 525 -5.35 -23.04 -3.82
CA GLY A 525 -6.14 -22.30 -2.84
C GLY A 525 -5.43 -22.18 -1.50
N VAL A 526 -5.98 -22.80 -0.46
CA VAL A 526 -5.39 -22.84 0.89
C VAL A 526 -5.12 -24.30 1.27
N LEU A 527 -3.89 -24.56 1.69
CA LEU A 527 -3.51 -25.86 2.23
C LEU A 527 -3.74 -25.86 3.75
N HIS A 528 -4.54 -26.79 4.25
CA HIS A 528 -4.72 -27.05 5.68
C HIS A 528 -3.96 -28.31 6.08
N VAL A 529 -3.13 -28.17 7.10
CA VAL A 529 -2.22 -29.23 7.56
C VAL A 529 -2.43 -29.50 9.03
N GLN A 530 -2.60 -30.75 9.37
CA GLN A 530 -2.59 -31.21 10.75
C GLN A 530 -1.41 -32.16 10.94
N MET A 531 -0.57 -31.81 11.90
CA MET A 531 0.57 -32.62 12.34
C MET A 531 0.19 -33.47 13.55
N ASP A 532 0.83 -34.63 13.68
CA ASP A 532 0.90 -35.37 14.91
C ASP A 532 1.72 -34.60 15.96
N ARG A 533 1.46 -34.86 17.24
CA ARG A 533 2.15 -34.22 18.36
C ARG A 533 3.28 -35.10 18.90
#